data_2f67901e7be9879e3eaf547878f83eb5
#
_entry.id   2f67901e7be9879e3eaf547878f83eb5
#
_cell.length_a   1.000
_cell.length_b   1.000
_cell.length_c   1.000
_cell.angle_alpha   90.00
_cell.angle_beta   90.00
_cell.angle_gamma   90.00
#
_symmetry.space_group_name_H-M   'P 1'
#
loop_
_entity.id
_entity.type
_entity.pdbx_description
1 polymer ?
#
loop_
_entity_poly.entity_id
_entity_poly.type
_entity_poly.pdbx_seq_one_letter_code
_entity_poly.pdbx_strand_id
1 'polypeptide(L)'
;MKRIAQKIAIEQQDLKMVNPLIDAQIYQRFCASDAVAAQASRADDDKVAQEINRVLAKGMELNRSLTALERDYDVSRAGMHLSERAERRVVDEALELTNQPPLIPTEQAGVYELPSLNPGWRPISDALRPLLDPSHIRPITFDESIAKANPDVAYMHLGSTLMDKAARTLRSNLYGQESKLHRVTAVVVSGLEYTCAAAVARLVLVGRSGLRVHEEMFVTGIRFGAQNMAEEKALELLDDTLDAERPLRLADRAILKHLETAWDEHHGWMKQRLEDAVMRRAEIRQQAVETSLHKREEDDKQRVHGIFSQFRANLQTSLQRLKEEEAREQEQLTLWTDEAQRQRLHDIANMTERLGALDEEERKEIELVDLRYRDIRPYVSIAALVFAVNEHDAQQWRKQ
;
A
#
# COMPACT_ATOMS: atom_id res chain seq x y z
N MET A 1 26.56 -20.20 -32.93
CA MET A 1 25.18 -19.96 -33.40
C MET A 1 24.12 -20.66 -32.54
N LYS A 2 24.05 -22.02 -32.41
CA LYS A 2 23.08 -22.71 -31.55
C LYS A 2 23.08 -22.23 -30.07
N ARG A 3 24.24 -21.94 -29.48
CA ARG A 3 24.34 -21.41 -28.09
C ARG A 3 23.79 -19.99 -27.94
N ILE A 4 23.88 -19.15 -28.97
CA ILE A 4 23.34 -17.77 -28.93
C ILE A 4 21.82 -17.82 -29.06
N ALA A 5 21.28 -18.67 -29.95
CA ALA A 5 19.85 -18.87 -30.09
C ALA A 5 19.19 -19.45 -28.82
N GLN A 6 19.88 -20.37 -28.13
CA GLN A 6 19.42 -20.89 -26.84
C GLN A 6 19.44 -19.83 -25.73
N LYS A 7 20.47 -18.98 -25.71
CA LYS A 7 20.56 -17.91 -24.71
C LYS A 7 19.50 -16.83 -24.93
N ILE A 8 19.22 -16.48 -26.19
CA ILE A 8 18.15 -15.56 -26.57
C ILE A 8 16.78 -16.15 -26.23
N ALA A 9 16.55 -17.45 -26.44
CA ALA A 9 15.30 -18.11 -26.09
C ALA A 9 15.04 -18.16 -24.57
N ILE A 10 16.09 -18.32 -23.76
CA ILE A 10 16.01 -18.27 -22.29
C ILE A 10 15.73 -16.83 -21.85
N GLU A 11 16.43 -15.84 -22.42
CA GLU A 11 16.19 -14.42 -22.14
C GLU A 11 14.81 -13.95 -22.62
N GLN A 12 14.28 -14.55 -23.69
CA GLN A 12 12.90 -14.34 -24.17
C GLN A 12 11.85 -14.83 -23.17
N GLN A 13 12.11 -15.95 -22.54
CA GLN A 13 11.22 -16.56 -21.55
C GLN A 13 11.19 -15.74 -20.25
N ASP A 14 12.33 -15.15 -19.86
CA ASP A 14 12.47 -14.32 -18.67
C ASP A 14 11.95 -12.87 -18.87
N LEU A 15 12.15 -12.28 -20.05
CA LEU A 15 11.79 -10.87 -20.32
C LEU A 15 10.43 -10.68 -21.01
N LYS A 16 9.77 -11.75 -21.48
CA LYS A 16 8.48 -11.72 -22.22
C LYS A 16 8.37 -10.71 -23.36
N MET A 17 9.46 -10.07 -23.78
CA MET A 17 9.50 -9.10 -24.88
C MET A 17 10.84 -9.15 -25.61
N VAL A 18 10.93 -9.87 -26.70
CA VAL A 18 11.96 -9.64 -27.71
C VAL A 18 11.36 -8.73 -28.78
N ASN A 19 12.07 -7.66 -29.11
CA ASN A 19 11.64 -6.70 -30.10
C ASN A 19 11.44 -7.38 -31.47
N PRO A 20 10.28 -7.24 -32.13
CA PRO A 20 9.99 -7.85 -33.44
C PRO A 20 11.04 -7.57 -34.51
N LEU A 21 11.77 -6.43 -34.40
CA LEU A 21 12.89 -6.07 -35.29
C LEU A 21 14.08 -7.02 -35.13
N ILE A 22 14.37 -7.49 -33.91
CA ILE A 22 15.45 -8.46 -33.63
C ILE A 22 15.08 -9.82 -34.20
N ASP A 23 13.82 -10.23 -34.03
CA ASP A 23 13.31 -11.50 -34.60
C ASP A 23 13.36 -11.51 -36.15
N ALA A 24 12.98 -10.42 -36.79
CA ALA A 24 13.04 -10.29 -38.25
C ALA A 24 14.48 -10.33 -38.79
N GLN A 25 15.42 -9.69 -38.11
CA GLN A 25 16.84 -9.69 -38.51
C GLN A 25 17.52 -11.03 -38.24
N ILE A 26 17.20 -11.71 -37.14
CA ILE A 26 17.69 -13.07 -36.90
C ILE A 26 17.16 -14.02 -37.95
N TYR A 27 15.87 -13.91 -38.29
CA TYR A 27 15.27 -14.75 -39.35
C TYR A 27 15.90 -14.49 -40.73
N GLN A 28 16.15 -13.20 -41.10
CA GLN A 28 16.85 -12.86 -42.35
C GLN A 28 18.30 -13.40 -42.39
N ARG A 29 19.06 -13.34 -41.29
CA ARG A 29 20.42 -13.90 -41.23
C ARG A 29 20.46 -15.42 -41.27
N PHE A 30 19.40 -16.09 -40.84
CA PHE A 30 19.31 -17.57 -40.93
C PHE A 30 18.80 -18.05 -42.26
N CYS A 31 18.01 -17.28 -43.00
CA CYS A 31 17.39 -17.66 -44.27
C CYS A 31 18.10 -17.12 -45.50
N ALA A 32 18.99 -16.13 -45.37
CA ALA A 32 19.74 -15.58 -46.49
C ALA A 32 21.03 -16.40 -46.74
N SER A 33 21.22 -16.85 -47.98
CA SER A 33 22.45 -17.50 -48.42
C SER A 33 23.63 -16.50 -48.36
N ASP A 34 24.85 -16.99 -48.10
CA ASP A 34 26.10 -16.30 -47.80
C ASP A 34 26.51 -15.13 -48.74
N ALA A 35 25.81 -14.92 -49.84
CA ALA A 35 26.12 -13.85 -50.79
C ALA A 35 25.53 -12.46 -50.48
N VAL A 36 24.52 -12.38 -49.61
CA VAL A 36 23.86 -11.10 -49.26
C VAL A 36 24.35 -10.54 -47.89
N ALA A 37 25.03 -11.35 -47.11
CA ALA A 37 25.51 -11.01 -45.80
C ALA A 37 26.69 -10.01 -45.78
N ALA A 38 27.38 -9.81 -46.89
CA ALA A 38 28.58 -8.95 -46.98
C ALA A 38 28.29 -7.45 -47.20
N GLN A 39 27.05 -7.08 -47.52
CA GLN A 39 26.64 -5.69 -47.77
C GLN A 39 25.66 -5.04 -46.78
N ALA A 40 25.25 -5.79 -45.71
CA ALA A 40 24.51 -5.19 -44.62
C ALA A 40 25.45 -4.26 -43.84
N SER A 41 25.30 -3.00 -44.08
CA SER A 41 26.10 -1.89 -43.59
C SER A 41 26.30 -1.91 -42.07
N ARG A 42 27.52 -1.60 -41.61
CA ARG A 42 27.88 -1.33 -40.20
C ARG A 42 26.89 -0.41 -39.50
N ALA A 43 26.17 0.44 -40.23
CA ALA A 43 25.12 1.34 -39.69
C ALA A 43 23.87 0.61 -39.14
N ASP A 44 23.56 -0.59 -39.58
CA ASP A 44 22.45 -1.38 -39.07
C ASP A 44 22.85 -2.15 -37.80
N ASP A 45 24.12 -2.59 -37.74
CA ASP A 45 24.63 -3.22 -36.51
C ASP A 45 24.72 -2.22 -35.34
N ASP A 46 25.03 -0.96 -35.61
CA ASP A 46 25.06 0.15 -34.62
C ASP A 46 23.64 0.48 -34.11
N LYS A 47 22.63 0.49 -34.99
CA LYS A 47 21.24 0.71 -34.59
C LYS A 47 20.69 -0.43 -33.72
N VAL A 48 21.00 -1.68 -34.07
CA VAL A 48 20.63 -2.86 -33.27
C VAL A 48 21.31 -2.83 -31.92
N ALA A 49 22.60 -2.51 -31.86
CA ALA A 49 23.34 -2.36 -30.61
C ALA A 49 22.79 -1.23 -29.74
N GLN A 50 22.37 -0.11 -30.32
CA GLN A 50 21.72 1.00 -29.59
C GLN A 50 20.36 0.59 -29.02
N GLU A 51 19.55 -0.16 -29.78
CA GLU A 51 18.23 -0.62 -29.31
C GLU A 51 18.37 -1.69 -28.22
N ILE A 52 19.31 -2.63 -28.35
CA ILE A 52 19.64 -3.59 -27.29
C ILE A 52 20.07 -2.86 -26.00
N ASN A 53 20.97 -1.89 -26.12
CA ASN A 53 21.41 -1.10 -24.97
C ASN A 53 20.27 -0.29 -24.34
N ARG A 54 19.33 0.21 -25.14
CA ARG A 54 18.13 0.90 -24.65
C ARG A 54 17.18 -0.03 -23.88
N VAL A 55 16.97 -1.25 -24.39
CA VAL A 55 16.15 -2.26 -23.69
C VAL A 55 16.80 -2.73 -22.41
N LEU A 56 18.12 -2.96 -22.42
CA LEU A 56 18.88 -3.32 -21.22
C LEU A 56 18.88 -2.18 -20.19
N ALA A 57 19.04 -0.94 -20.61
CA ALA A 57 18.97 0.23 -19.72
C ALA A 57 17.59 0.36 -19.06
N LYS A 58 16.50 0.18 -19.83
CA LYS A 58 15.13 0.14 -19.27
C LYS A 58 14.92 -1.02 -18.31
N GLY A 59 15.45 -2.21 -18.60
CA GLY A 59 15.41 -3.36 -17.70
C GLY A 59 16.17 -3.10 -16.39
N MET A 60 17.33 -2.48 -16.46
CA MET A 60 18.11 -2.09 -15.27
C MET A 60 17.40 -1.00 -14.44
N GLU A 61 16.76 -0.04 -15.10
CA GLU A 61 15.98 1.01 -14.45
C GLU A 61 14.73 0.44 -13.75
N LEU A 62 14.05 -0.51 -14.41
CA LEU A 62 12.92 -1.24 -13.82
C LEU A 62 13.36 -2.03 -12.59
N ASN A 63 14.47 -2.77 -12.66
CA ASN A 63 15.00 -3.51 -11.52
C ASN A 63 15.38 -2.59 -10.36
N ARG A 64 16.01 -1.44 -10.63
CA ARG A 64 16.31 -0.45 -9.59
C ARG A 64 15.04 0.09 -8.94
N SER A 65 14.02 0.38 -9.74
CA SER A 65 12.72 0.84 -9.25
C SER A 65 12.02 -0.21 -8.39
N LEU A 66 12.07 -1.49 -8.80
CA LEU A 66 11.52 -2.61 -8.03
C LEU A 66 12.25 -2.78 -6.69
N THR A 67 13.59 -2.75 -6.69
CA THR A 67 14.38 -2.85 -5.45
C THR A 67 14.13 -1.67 -4.51
N ALA A 68 13.93 -0.46 -5.05
CA ALA A 68 13.56 0.69 -4.25
C ALA A 68 12.16 0.53 -3.64
N LEU A 69 11.19 0.05 -4.42
CA LEU A 69 9.84 -0.23 -3.94
C LEU A 69 9.80 -1.33 -2.88
N GLU A 70 10.58 -2.41 -3.06
CA GLU A 70 10.73 -3.47 -2.04
C GLU A 70 11.26 -2.88 -0.73
N ARG A 71 12.32 -2.07 -0.80
CA ARG A 71 12.89 -1.43 0.39
C ARG A 71 11.89 -0.48 1.07
N ASP A 72 11.18 0.33 0.29
CA ASP A 72 10.18 1.26 0.83
C ASP A 72 9.00 0.50 1.46
N TYR A 73 8.62 -0.63 0.87
CA TYR A 73 7.62 -1.54 1.43
C TYR A 73 8.07 -2.14 2.76
N ASP A 74 9.31 -2.66 2.84
CA ASP A 74 9.86 -3.24 4.07
C ASP A 74 9.95 -2.19 5.20
N VAL A 75 10.42 -0.98 4.87
CA VAL A 75 10.46 0.14 5.82
C VAL A 75 9.04 0.50 6.30
N SER A 76 8.07 0.55 5.39
CA SER A 76 6.68 0.86 5.73
C SER A 76 6.05 -0.24 6.59
N ARG A 77 6.31 -1.52 6.27
CA ARG A 77 5.84 -2.68 7.04
C ARG A 77 6.41 -2.68 8.45
N ALA A 78 7.71 -2.45 8.58
CA ALA A 78 8.38 -2.32 9.87
C ALA A 78 7.82 -1.15 10.70
N GLY A 79 7.60 0.00 10.06
CA GLY A 79 7.02 1.19 10.71
C GLY A 79 5.56 1.00 11.15
N MET A 80 4.82 0.08 10.54
CA MET A 80 3.45 -0.29 10.93
C MET A 80 3.40 -1.41 11.98
N HIS A 81 4.55 -1.92 12.43
CA HIS A 81 4.65 -3.08 13.34
C HIS A 81 3.87 -4.33 12.87
N LEU A 82 3.81 -4.51 11.56
CA LEU A 82 3.16 -5.65 10.93
C LEU A 82 4.11 -6.85 10.92
N SER A 83 3.89 -7.76 11.85
CA SER A 83 4.55 -9.07 11.89
C SER A 83 3.56 -10.14 11.41
N GLU A 84 4.09 -11.26 10.92
CA GLU A 84 3.30 -12.45 10.54
C GLU A 84 2.35 -12.90 11.66
N ARG A 85 2.83 -12.81 12.90
CA ARG A 85 2.06 -13.12 14.10
C ARG A 85 0.90 -12.14 14.30
N ALA A 86 1.13 -10.83 14.06
CA ALA A 86 0.09 -9.81 14.15
C ALA A 86 -0.96 -9.98 13.04
N GLU A 87 -0.53 -10.23 11.80
CA GLU A 87 -1.42 -10.48 10.66
C GLU A 87 -2.30 -11.73 10.90
N ARG A 88 -1.70 -12.82 11.36
CA ARG A 88 -2.44 -14.02 11.72
C ARG A 88 -3.47 -13.76 12.82
N ARG A 89 -3.09 -13.06 13.90
CA ARG A 89 -4.00 -12.71 15.00
C ARG A 89 -5.20 -11.91 14.52
N VAL A 90 -5.02 -10.97 13.60
CA VAL A 90 -6.13 -10.23 12.98
C VAL A 90 -7.14 -11.18 12.31
N VAL A 91 -6.67 -12.22 11.66
CA VAL A 91 -7.53 -13.23 11.02
C VAL A 91 -8.20 -14.12 12.07
N ASP A 92 -7.43 -14.64 13.02
CA ASP A 92 -7.96 -15.52 14.09
C ASP A 92 -9.08 -14.82 14.88
N GLU A 93 -8.88 -13.58 15.30
CA GLU A 93 -9.89 -12.77 16.00
C GLU A 93 -11.13 -12.50 15.13
N ALA A 94 -10.94 -12.22 13.85
CA ALA A 94 -12.06 -11.98 12.94
C ALA A 94 -12.90 -13.25 12.70
N LEU A 95 -12.26 -14.41 12.63
CA LEU A 95 -12.93 -15.70 12.55
C LEU A 95 -13.72 -15.97 13.82
N GLU A 96 -13.13 -15.77 15.00
CA GLU A 96 -13.79 -15.95 16.29
C GLU A 96 -15.01 -15.03 16.46
N LEU A 97 -14.88 -13.74 16.16
CA LEU A 97 -15.96 -12.76 16.25
C LEU A 97 -17.16 -13.10 15.37
N THR A 98 -16.92 -13.80 14.27
CA THR A 98 -17.97 -14.21 13.32
C THR A 98 -18.38 -15.66 13.49
N ASN A 99 -17.97 -16.31 14.58
CA ASN A 99 -18.22 -17.72 14.88
C ASN A 99 -17.81 -18.65 13.72
N GLN A 100 -16.67 -18.35 13.07
CA GLN A 100 -16.06 -19.25 12.10
C GLN A 100 -15.12 -20.22 12.82
N PRO A 101 -14.86 -21.40 12.23
CA PRO A 101 -13.83 -22.29 12.74
C PRO A 101 -12.44 -21.64 12.62
N PRO A 102 -11.50 -21.95 13.54
CA PRO A 102 -10.13 -21.43 13.48
C PRO A 102 -9.35 -21.99 12.29
N LEU A 103 -8.26 -21.33 11.90
CA LEU A 103 -7.33 -21.84 10.92
C LEU A 103 -6.73 -23.17 11.39
N ILE A 104 -6.58 -24.13 10.47
CA ILE A 104 -6.08 -25.48 10.76
C ILE A 104 -4.58 -25.50 10.49
N PRO A 105 -3.70 -25.70 11.49
CA PRO A 105 -2.27 -25.80 11.25
C PRO A 105 -1.95 -27.08 10.44
N THR A 106 -1.03 -26.97 9.49
CA THR A 106 -0.51 -28.12 8.73
C THR A 106 0.74 -28.70 9.38
N GLU A 107 1.31 -29.77 8.81
CA GLU A 107 2.60 -30.32 9.25
C GLU A 107 3.76 -29.34 9.06
N GLN A 108 3.65 -28.43 8.09
CA GLN A 108 4.63 -27.36 7.85
C GLN A 108 4.34 -26.17 8.76
N ALA A 109 5.30 -25.83 9.62
CA ALA A 109 5.20 -24.66 10.49
C ALA A 109 4.96 -23.38 9.66
N GLY A 110 4.02 -22.53 10.12
CA GLY A 110 3.67 -21.27 9.44
C GLY A 110 2.71 -21.43 8.24
N VAL A 111 2.26 -22.65 7.94
CA VAL A 111 1.27 -22.94 6.89
C VAL A 111 -0.04 -23.43 7.52
N TYR A 112 -1.15 -22.92 7.01
CA TYR A 112 -2.50 -23.20 7.56
C TYR A 112 -3.47 -23.57 6.44
N GLU A 113 -4.38 -24.49 6.72
CA GLU A 113 -5.52 -24.76 5.87
C GLU A 113 -6.71 -23.90 6.29
N LEU A 114 -7.46 -23.45 5.27
CA LEU A 114 -8.69 -22.71 5.50
C LEU A 114 -9.82 -23.71 5.83
N PRO A 115 -10.50 -23.58 6.98
CA PRO A 115 -11.61 -24.45 7.32
C PRO A 115 -12.82 -24.17 6.41
N SER A 116 -13.86 -24.99 6.52
CA SER A 116 -15.14 -24.72 5.87
C SER A 116 -15.78 -23.48 6.49
N LEU A 117 -15.86 -22.40 5.72
CA LEU A 117 -16.37 -21.11 6.14
C LEU A 117 -17.84 -20.91 5.75
N ASN A 118 -18.55 -20.09 6.53
CA ASN A 118 -19.92 -19.68 6.25
C ASN A 118 -20.07 -18.95 4.90
N PRO A 119 -21.29 -18.89 4.29
CA PRO A 119 -21.50 -18.26 2.98
C PRO A 119 -20.98 -16.83 2.87
N GLY A 120 -20.99 -16.03 3.96
CA GLY A 120 -20.46 -14.67 3.99
C GLY A 120 -18.93 -14.56 3.83
N TRP A 121 -18.20 -15.69 3.96
CA TRP A 121 -16.75 -15.82 3.79
C TRP A 121 -16.38 -16.63 2.54
N ARG A 122 -17.38 -17.13 1.81
CA ARG A 122 -17.19 -17.94 0.60
C ARG A 122 -16.28 -17.31 -0.47
N PRO A 123 -16.35 -15.97 -0.74
CA PRO A 123 -15.46 -15.35 -1.73
C PRO A 123 -13.96 -15.53 -1.41
N ILE A 124 -13.61 -15.74 -0.14
CA ILE A 124 -12.23 -15.99 0.28
C ILE A 124 -11.78 -17.37 -0.16
N SER A 125 -12.61 -18.40 0.10
CA SER A 125 -12.33 -19.76 -0.33
C SER A 125 -12.25 -19.85 -1.86
N ASP A 126 -13.12 -19.13 -2.56
CA ASP A 126 -13.12 -19.09 -4.02
C ASP A 126 -11.86 -18.42 -4.59
N ALA A 127 -11.37 -17.36 -3.95
CA ALA A 127 -10.12 -16.69 -4.34
C ALA A 127 -8.86 -17.57 -4.15
N LEU A 128 -8.93 -18.56 -3.27
CA LEU A 128 -7.82 -19.49 -3.00
C LEU A 128 -7.85 -20.75 -3.87
N ARG A 129 -8.87 -20.90 -4.74
CA ARG A 129 -8.98 -22.05 -5.65
C ARG A 129 -8.14 -21.81 -6.91
N PRO A 130 -7.23 -22.73 -7.26
CA PRO A 130 -6.53 -22.68 -8.54
C PRO A 130 -7.50 -22.79 -9.71
N LEU A 131 -7.23 -22.06 -10.79
CA LEU A 131 -8.04 -22.12 -12.03
C LEU A 131 -8.05 -23.52 -12.64
N LEU A 132 -6.95 -24.28 -12.49
CA LEU A 132 -6.79 -25.62 -13.06
C LEU A 132 -7.36 -26.73 -12.17
N ASP A 133 -7.51 -26.48 -10.87
CA ASP A 133 -8.13 -27.40 -9.92
C ASP A 133 -9.05 -26.66 -8.94
N PRO A 134 -10.29 -26.35 -9.33
CA PRO A 134 -11.23 -25.64 -8.47
C PRO A 134 -11.71 -26.44 -7.25
N SER A 135 -11.45 -27.74 -7.17
CA SER A 135 -11.82 -28.58 -6.02
C SER A 135 -10.87 -28.39 -4.86
N HIS A 136 -9.64 -28.00 -5.13
CA HIS A 136 -8.60 -27.77 -4.12
C HIS A 136 -8.59 -26.33 -3.64
N ILE A 137 -8.50 -26.12 -2.32
CA ILE A 137 -8.26 -24.80 -1.71
C ILE A 137 -6.80 -24.79 -1.30
N ARG A 138 -6.01 -23.83 -1.84
CA ARG A 138 -4.60 -23.71 -1.46
C ARG A 138 -4.46 -23.38 0.01
N PRO A 139 -3.52 -24.02 0.73
CA PRO A 139 -3.15 -23.61 2.06
C PRO A 139 -2.57 -22.18 2.05
N ILE A 140 -2.60 -21.54 3.18
CA ILE A 140 -2.20 -20.13 3.34
C ILE A 140 -1.01 -19.99 4.27
N THR A 141 -0.24 -18.93 4.10
CA THR A 141 0.82 -18.51 5.00
C THR A 141 0.85 -17.00 5.12
N PHE A 142 1.32 -16.50 6.27
CA PHE A 142 1.62 -15.08 6.51
C PHE A 142 3.11 -14.78 6.34
N ASP A 143 3.93 -15.80 6.08
CA ASP A 143 5.37 -15.70 5.82
C ASP A 143 5.63 -15.65 4.32
N GLU A 144 6.16 -14.53 3.85
CA GLU A 144 6.51 -14.32 2.45
C GLU A 144 7.57 -15.31 1.96
N SER A 145 8.52 -15.69 2.83
CA SER A 145 9.60 -16.61 2.47
C SER A 145 9.09 -18.03 2.19
N ILE A 146 8.11 -18.48 2.96
CA ILE A 146 7.43 -19.76 2.75
C ILE A 146 6.67 -19.76 1.44
N ALA A 147 5.93 -18.69 1.16
CA ALA A 147 5.16 -18.57 -0.08
C ALA A 147 6.08 -18.50 -1.33
N LYS A 148 7.22 -17.81 -1.25
CA LYS A 148 8.22 -17.78 -2.33
C LYS A 148 8.85 -19.15 -2.57
N ALA A 149 9.06 -19.93 -1.53
CA ALA A 149 9.63 -21.29 -1.63
C ALA A 149 8.62 -22.33 -2.13
N ASN A 150 7.32 -22.12 -1.91
CA ASN A 150 6.26 -23.06 -2.27
C ASN A 150 5.11 -22.35 -3.01
N PRO A 151 5.06 -22.42 -4.35
CA PRO A 151 4.01 -21.78 -5.16
C PRO A 151 2.59 -22.27 -4.89
N ASP A 152 2.42 -23.46 -4.29
CA ASP A 152 1.11 -24.01 -3.95
C ASP A 152 0.54 -23.42 -2.66
N VAL A 153 1.34 -22.70 -1.89
CA VAL A 153 0.90 -21.98 -0.69
C VAL A 153 0.60 -20.51 -1.02
N ALA A 154 -0.57 -20.05 -0.64
CA ALA A 154 -1.00 -18.68 -0.91
C ALA A 154 -0.50 -17.71 0.18
N TYR A 155 0.18 -16.65 -0.21
CA TYR A 155 0.62 -15.59 0.71
C TYR A 155 -0.53 -14.67 1.11
N MET A 156 -0.77 -14.52 2.41
CA MET A 156 -1.77 -13.62 2.98
C MET A 156 -1.15 -12.27 3.33
N HIS A 157 -1.08 -11.40 2.34
CA HIS A 157 -0.64 -10.01 2.51
C HIS A 157 -1.84 -9.08 2.81
N LEU A 158 -1.57 -7.83 3.20
CA LEU A 158 -2.59 -6.83 3.56
C LEU A 158 -3.66 -6.61 2.48
N GLY A 159 -3.33 -6.78 1.20
CA GLY A 159 -4.26 -6.65 0.07
C GLY A 159 -5.01 -7.94 -0.28
N SER A 160 -4.80 -9.06 0.44
CA SER A 160 -5.53 -10.30 0.18
C SER A 160 -6.98 -10.19 0.65
N THR A 161 -7.88 -10.94 0.00
CA THR A 161 -9.32 -10.95 0.31
C THR A 161 -9.59 -11.38 1.74
N LEU A 162 -8.79 -12.31 2.30
CA LEU A 162 -8.89 -12.75 3.69
C LEU A 162 -8.56 -11.61 4.66
N MET A 163 -7.43 -10.93 4.46
CA MET A 163 -7.00 -9.82 5.31
C MET A 163 -7.97 -8.63 5.24
N ASP A 164 -8.44 -8.29 4.05
CA ASP A 164 -9.43 -7.21 3.87
C ASP A 164 -10.75 -7.53 4.58
N LYS A 165 -11.24 -8.78 4.48
CA LYS A 165 -12.44 -9.22 5.18
C LYS A 165 -12.24 -9.21 6.70
N ALA A 166 -11.10 -9.71 7.19
CA ALA A 166 -10.76 -9.72 8.61
C ALA A 166 -10.70 -8.27 9.16
N ALA A 167 -9.98 -7.38 8.49
CA ALA A 167 -9.86 -5.98 8.88
C ALA A 167 -11.23 -5.26 8.91
N ARG A 168 -12.10 -5.50 7.92
CA ARG A 168 -13.47 -4.94 7.92
C ARG A 168 -14.30 -5.50 9.08
N THR A 169 -14.19 -6.79 9.38
CA THR A 169 -14.88 -7.44 10.49
C THR A 169 -14.48 -6.81 11.82
N LEU A 170 -13.17 -6.70 12.08
CA LEU A 170 -12.66 -6.04 13.30
C LEU A 170 -13.12 -4.58 13.38
N ARG A 171 -13.01 -3.83 12.29
CA ARG A 171 -13.42 -2.42 12.25
C ARG A 171 -14.90 -2.25 12.57
N SER A 172 -15.78 -3.09 12.01
CA SER A 172 -17.22 -3.02 12.30
C SER A 172 -17.54 -3.36 13.74
N ASN A 173 -16.81 -4.31 14.33
CA ASN A 173 -16.98 -4.71 15.73
C ASN A 173 -16.44 -3.66 16.72
N LEU A 174 -15.33 -2.95 16.40
CA LEU A 174 -14.79 -1.89 17.27
C LEU A 174 -15.78 -0.74 17.51
N TYR A 175 -16.72 -0.52 16.60
CA TYR A 175 -17.72 0.55 16.69
C TYR A 175 -19.14 0.03 16.99
N GLY A 176 -19.32 -1.30 17.12
CA GLY A 176 -20.60 -1.91 17.46
C GLY A 176 -20.91 -1.80 18.97
N GLN A 177 -22.15 -1.46 19.32
CA GLN A 177 -22.59 -1.36 20.74
C GLN A 177 -22.62 -2.72 21.45
N GLU A 178 -22.82 -3.81 20.72
CA GLU A 178 -22.91 -5.18 21.27
C GLU A 178 -21.65 -6.00 20.98
N SER A 179 -20.55 -5.36 20.64
CA SER A 179 -19.31 -6.03 20.27
C SER A 179 -18.61 -6.66 21.48
N LYS A 180 -17.99 -7.84 21.27
CA LYS A 180 -17.06 -8.46 22.20
C LYS A 180 -15.70 -7.73 22.23
N LEU A 181 -15.40 -6.91 21.23
CA LEU A 181 -14.18 -6.10 21.20
C LEU A 181 -14.37 -4.83 22.02
N HIS A 182 -13.50 -4.63 22.97
CA HIS A 182 -13.47 -3.41 23.78
C HIS A 182 -12.24 -2.57 23.41
N ARG A 183 -12.45 -1.26 23.27
CA ARG A 183 -11.36 -0.31 22.99
C ARG A 183 -10.50 0.00 24.21
N VAL A 184 -10.97 -0.38 25.38
CA VAL A 184 -10.28 -0.16 26.65
C VAL A 184 -10.14 -1.50 27.36
N THR A 185 -8.92 -1.83 27.75
CA THR A 185 -8.60 -3.07 28.46
C THR A 185 -7.72 -2.75 29.67
N ALA A 186 -7.96 -3.44 30.76
CA ALA A 186 -7.12 -3.36 31.96
C ALA A 186 -6.62 -4.76 32.33
N VAL A 187 -5.32 -4.89 32.45
CA VAL A 187 -4.63 -6.18 32.72
C VAL A 187 -3.62 -6.02 33.85
N VAL A 188 -3.42 -7.10 34.60
CA VAL A 188 -2.35 -7.18 35.61
C VAL A 188 -1.16 -7.89 34.96
N VAL A 189 -0.02 -7.19 34.93
CA VAL A 189 1.20 -7.65 34.26
C VAL A 189 2.27 -7.97 35.31
N SER A 190 2.79 -9.18 35.29
CA SER A 190 3.87 -9.62 36.17
C SER A 190 5.21 -9.05 35.71
N GLY A 191 6.02 -8.57 36.64
CA GLY A 191 7.35 -8.02 36.35
C GLY A 191 7.34 -6.59 35.87
N LEU A 192 6.18 -5.94 35.77
CA LEU A 192 6.07 -4.51 35.46
C LEU A 192 6.50 -3.67 36.67
N GLU A 193 7.42 -2.75 36.44
CA GLU A 193 7.97 -1.89 37.50
C GLU A 193 6.93 -0.86 38.01
N TYR A 194 6.16 -0.27 37.09
CA TYR A 194 5.16 0.76 37.36
C TYR A 194 3.85 0.47 36.61
N THR A 195 2.73 0.76 37.26
CA THR A 195 1.44 0.79 36.58
C THR A 195 1.46 1.88 35.48
N CYS A 196 0.97 1.54 34.30
CA CYS A 196 1.04 2.37 33.11
C CYS A 196 -0.31 2.37 32.37
N ALA A 197 -0.53 3.42 31.59
CA ALA A 197 -1.57 3.44 30.57
C ALA A 197 -0.92 3.70 29.21
N ALA A 198 -1.14 2.81 28.24
CA ALA A 198 -0.68 2.96 26.87
C ALA A 198 -1.85 3.17 25.92
N ALA A 199 -1.79 4.20 25.10
CA ALA A 199 -2.78 4.52 24.09
C ALA A 199 -2.22 4.26 22.68
N VAL A 200 -2.99 3.53 21.88
CA VAL A 200 -2.82 3.48 20.42
C VAL A 200 -3.66 4.60 19.85
N ALA A 201 -3.02 5.59 19.25
CA ALA A 201 -3.66 6.77 18.69
C ALA A 201 -3.51 6.81 17.18
N ARG A 202 -4.44 7.49 16.54
CA ARG A 202 -4.51 7.69 15.09
C ARG A 202 -4.37 9.18 14.80
N LEU A 203 -3.42 9.53 13.94
CA LEU A 203 -3.25 10.86 13.37
C LEU A 203 -3.72 10.84 11.92
N VAL A 204 -4.63 11.75 11.57
CA VAL A 204 -5.08 11.97 10.20
C VAL A 204 -4.85 13.42 9.86
N LEU A 205 -4.06 13.68 8.81
CA LEU A 205 -3.84 15.03 8.28
C LEU A 205 -4.73 15.26 7.06
N VAL A 206 -5.52 16.32 7.12
CA VAL A 206 -6.50 16.67 6.08
C VAL A 206 -6.18 18.05 5.55
N GLY A 207 -6.00 18.17 4.24
CA GLY A 207 -5.78 19.44 3.57
C GLY A 207 -7.07 20.27 3.41
N ARG A 208 -6.94 21.47 2.88
CA ARG A 208 -8.09 22.40 2.67
C ARG A 208 -9.16 21.84 1.75
N SER A 209 -8.79 20.98 0.80
CA SER A 209 -9.73 20.28 -0.08
C SER A 209 -10.64 19.27 0.64
N GLY A 210 -10.40 18.98 1.93
CA GLY A 210 -11.07 17.93 2.69
C GLY A 210 -10.51 16.53 2.42
N LEU A 211 -9.48 16.41 1.57
CA LEU A 211 -8.83 15.15 1.28
C LEU A 211 -7.76 14.83 2.34
N ARG A 212 -7.71 13.56 2.71
CA ARG A 212 -6.68 13.05 3.60
C ARG A 212 -5.34 12.96 2.86
N VAL A 213 -4.31 13.63 3.39
CA VAL A 213 -2.95 13.66 2.82
C VAL A 213 -2.00 12.72 3.54
N HIS A 214 -2.26 12.42 4.82
CA HIS A 214 -1.49 11.48 5.61
C HIS A 214 -2.36 10.84 6.68
N GLU A 215 -2.05 9.59 7.01
CA GLU A 215 -2.66 8.85 8.11
C GLU A 215 -1.63 7.89 8.67
N GLU A 216 -1.46 7.92 9.99
CA GLU A 216 -0.62 6.97 10.70
C GLU A 216 -1.19 6.61 12.07
N MET A 217 -0.77 5.46 12.58
CA MET A 217 -1.00 5.03 13.96
C MET A 217 0.30 5.22 14.74
N PHE A 218 0.18 5.67 15.96
CA PHE A 218 1.32 5.80 16.87
C PHE A 218 0.92 5.38 18.27
N VAL A 219 1.92 5.06 19.09
CA VAL A 219 1.72 4.65 20.46
C VAL A 219 2.34 5.69 21.40
N THR A 220 1.66 5.97 22.48
CA THR A 220 2.17 6.78 23.56
C THR A 220 1.60 6.28 24.88
N GLY A 221 2.18 6.68 25.99
CA GLY A 221 1.69 6.26 27.30
C GLY A 221 2.13 7.16 28.43
N ILE A 222 1.57 6.89 29.57
CA ILE A 222 1.90 7.53 30.84
C ILE A 222 2.14 6.49 31.92
N ARG A 223 3.04 6.77 32.83
CA ARG A 223 3.22 6.00 34.07
C ARG A 223 2.36 6.61 35.18
N PHE A 224 1.86 5.75 36.06
CA PHE A 224 1.29 6.18 37.32
C PHE A 224 2.39 6.88 38.14
N GLY A 225 2.14 8.12 38.56
CA GLY A 225 3.15 8.92 39.24
C GLY A 225 3.76 10.04 38.40
N ALA A 226 3.22 10.29 37.17
CA ALA A 226 3.40 11.56 36.46
C ALA A 226 4.46 11.65 35.36
N GLN A 227 4.97 10.59 34.78
CA GLN A 227 5.93 10.67 33.67
C GLN A 227 5.32 10.15 32.36
N ASN A 228 5.54 10.87 31.26
CA ASN A 228 5.23 10.40 29.92
C ASN A 228 6.16 9.24 29.56
N MET A 229 5.66 8.25 28.82
CA MET A 229 6.46 7.15 28.30
C MET A 229 7.01 7.51 26.93
N ALA A 230 8.24 7.07 26.64
CA ALA A 230 8.74 7.04 25.27
C ALA A 230 7.94 6.03 24.44
N GLU A 231 7.85 6.27 23.11
CA GLU A 231 7.08 5.41 22.21
C GLU A 231 7.58 3.97 22.21
N GLU A 232 8.89 3.78 22.19
CA GLU A 232 9.53 2.47 22.22
C GLU A 232 9.10 1.68 23.48
N LYS A 233 9.06 2.34 24.64
CA LYS A 233 8.60 1.71 25.88
C LYS A 233 7.11 1.44 25.92
N ALA A 234 6.31 2.26 25.29
CA ALA A 234 4.88 2.03 25.18
C ALA A 234 4.56 0.87 24.22
N LEU A 235 5.34 0.73 23.14
CA LEU A 235 5.28 -0.41 22.23
C LEU A 235 5.72 -1.71 22.92
N GLU A 236 6.88 -1.69 23.58
CA GLU A 236 7.39 -2.83 24.35
C GLU A 236 6.35 -3.29 25.39
N LEU A 237 5.72 -2.36 26.09
CA LEU A 237 4.65 -2.67 27.03
C LEU A 237 3.45 -3.35 26.35
N LEU A 238 3.04 -2.89 25.16
CA LEU A 238 1.95 -3.51 24.41
C LEU A 238 2.32 -4.89 23.92
N ASP A 239 3.53 -5.08 23.43
CA ASP A 239 4.02 -6.38 22.96
C ASP A 239 4.11 -7.39 24.13
N ASP A 240 4.64 -6.99 25.28
CA ASP A 240 4.72 -7.81 26.49
C ASP A 240 3.34 -8.16 27.04
N THR A 241 2.39 -7.21 27.03
CA THR A 241 1.00 -7.45 27.48
C THR A 241 0.20 -8.32 26.54
N LEU A 242 0.53 -8.29 25.26
CA LEU A 242 -0.17 -9.05 24.20
C LEU A 242 0.53 -10.37 23.88
N ASP A 243 1.60 -10.73 24.60
CA ASP A 243 2.28 -11.99 24.38
C ASP A 243 1.37 -13.19 24.73
N ALA A 244 1.00 -13.95 23.67
CA ALA A 244 0.08 -15.07 23.79
C ALA A 244 0.62 -16.25 24.62
N GLU A 245 1.91 -16.26 24.91
CA GLU A 245 2.53 -17.30 25.76
C GLU A 245 2.22 -17.11 27.25
N ARG A 246 1.78 -15.90 27.62
CA ARG A 246 1.41 -15.59 28.99
C ARG A 246 -0.12 -15.37 29.08
N PRO A 247 -0.85 -16.10 29.94
CA PRO A 247 -2.28 -15.88 30.11
C PRO A 247 -2.51 -14.46 30.64
N LEU A 248 -3.30 -13.68 29.92
CA LEU A 248 -3.71 -12.34 30.35
C LEU A 248 -4.52 -12.43 31.64
N ARG A 249 -4.08 -11.75 32.68
CA ARG A 249 -4.82 -11.53 33.90
C ARG A 249 -5.65 -10.29 33.82
N LEU A 250 -6.91 -10.39 33.50
CA LEU A 250 -7.81 -9.24 33.49
C LEU A 250 -7.89 -8.59 34.87
N ALA A 251 -7.98 -7.27 34.90
CA ALA A 251 -8.20 -6.52 36.13
C ALA A 251 -9.57 -6.88 36.74
N ASP A 252 -9.59 -7.10 38.05
CA ASP A 252 -10.84 -7.34 38.78
C ASP A 252 -11.56 -6.01 39.10
N ARG A 253 -12.77 -6.14 39.68
CA ARG A 253 -13.65 -5.00 39.96
C ARG A 253 -13.00 -3.95 40.88
N ALA A 254 -12.15 -4.37 41.82
CA ALA A 254 -11.49 -3.44 42.75
C ALA A 254 -10.46 -2.59 42.01
N ILE A 255 -9.67 -3.22 41.15
CA ILE A 255 -8.69 -2.53 40.29
C ILE A 255 -9.38 -1.57 39.31
N LEU A 256 -10.48 -2.05 38.67
CA LEU A 256 -11.24 -1.20 37.73
C LEU A 256 -11.80 0.04 38.42
N LYS A 257 -12.35 -0.09 39.62
CA LYS A 257 -12.86 1.06 40.38
C LYS A 257 -11.77 2.08 40.70
N HIS A 258 -10.54 1.66 40.98
CA HIS A 258 -9.39 2.54 41.18
C HIS A 258 -9.01 3.28 39.90
N LEU A 259 -8.97 2.56 38.77
CA LEU A 259 -8.70 3.15 37.46
C LEU A 259 -9.81 4.14 37.05
N GLU A 260 -11.08 3.80 37.29
CA GLU A 260 -12.23 4.68 37.03
C GLU A 260 -12.11 5.98 37.83
N THR A 261 -11.75 5.92 39.11
CA THR A 261 -11.54 7.11 39.94
C THR A 261 -10.40 7.99 39.41
N ALA A 262 -9.30 7.38 38.98
CA ALA A 262 -8.18 8.11 38.40
C ALA A 262 -8.50 8.70 36.99
N TRP A 263 -9.49 8.14 36.30
CA TRP A 263 -9.96 8.56 34.98
C TRP A 263 -11.11 9.58 35.04
N ASP A 264 -11.76 9.75 36.17
CA ASP A 264 -12.93 10.62 36.33
C ASP A 264 -12.66 12.03 35.76
N GLU A 265 -13.61 12.54 35.00
CA GLU A 265 -13.51 13.84 34.32
C GLU A 265 -13.40 15.04 35.30
N HIS A 266 -13.95 14.91 36.51
CA HIS A 266 -14.01 16.01 37.48
C HIS A 266 -12.85 16.01 38.47
N HIS A 267 -12.28 14.86 38.80
CA HIS A 267 -11.29 14.70 39.86
C HIS A 267 -10.08 13.85 39.44
N GLY A 268 -10.16 13.20 38.28
CA GLY A 268 -9.11 12.33 37.75
C GLY A 268 -8.06 13.10 36.96
N TRP A 269 -6.82 12.75 37.19
CA TRP A 269 -5.68 13.37 36.53
C TRP A 269 -5.24 12.61 35.26
N MET A 270 -5.66 11.35 35.12
CA MET A 270 -5.10 10.42 34.15
C MET A 270 -5.53 10.72 32.73
N LYS A 271 -6.83 10.97 32.52
CA LYS A 271 -7.40 11.26 31.20
C LYS A 271 -6.72 12.45 30.56
N GLN A 272 -6.67 13.58 31.25
CA GLN A 272 -6.07 14.80 30.73
C GLN A 272 -4.59 14.60 30.38
N ARG A 273 -3.83 13.91 31.24
CA ARG A 273 -2.41 13.64 30.98
C ARG A 273 -2.19 12.75 29.77
N LEU A 274 -3.00 11.71 29.62
CA LEU A 274 -2.89 10.85 28.46
C LEU A 274 -3.26 11.58 27.17
N GLU A 275 -4.31 12.39 27.19
CA GLU A 275 -4.70 13.24 26.07
C GLU A 275 -3.58 14.25 25.73
N ASP A 276 -2.96 14.88 26.72
CA ASP A 276 -1.80 15.76 26.50
C ASP A 276 -0.61 15.01 25.90
N ALA A 277 -0.33 13.79 26.37
CA ALA A 277 0.74 12.97 25.82
C ALA A 277 0.47 12.58 24.37
N VAL A 278 -0.78 12.21 24.04
CA VAL A 278 -1.24 11.89 22.69
C VAL A 278 -1.10 13.11 21.77
N MET A 279 -1.55 14.29 22.21
CA MET A 279 -1.48 15.51 21.41
C MET A 279 -0.03 15.94 21.13
N ARG A 280 0.84 15.93 22.15
CA ARG A 280 2.27 16.24 21.96
C ARG A 280 2.94 15.28 20.98
N ARG A 281 2.62 14.00 21.07
CA ARG A 281 3.18 13.01 20.14
C ARG A 281 2.68 13.21 18.72
N ALA A 282 1.39 13.52 18.56
CA ALA A 282 0.79 13.85 17.27
C ALA A 282 1.47 15.10 16.63
N GLU A 283 1.77 16.13 17.40
CA GLU A 283 2.50 17.31 16.92
C GLU A 283 3.89 16.94 16.41
N ILE A 284 4.64 16.14 17.17
CA ILE A 284 5.98 15.65 16.75
C ILE A 284 5.87 14.84 15.44
N ARG A 285 4.88 13.95 15.32
CA ARG A 285 4.64 13.16 14.13
C ARG A 285 4.25 14.03 12.93
N GLN A 286 3.36 14.99 13.13
CA GLN A 286 3.00 15.96 12.09
C GLN A 286 4.23 16.69 11.55
N GLN A 287 5.09 17.23 12.43
CA GLN A 287 6.32 17.89 12.02
C GLN A 287 7.27 16.96 11.25
N ALA A 288 7.39 15.69 11.67
CA ALA A 288 8.25 14.73 11.02
C ALA A 288 7.82 14.42 9.57
N VAL A 289 6.51 14.45 9.29
CA VAL A 289 6.00 14.17 7.92
C VAL A 289 5.89 15.42 7.05
N GLU A 290 6.03 16.62 7.58
CA GLU A 290 5.86 17.87 6.85
C GLU A 290 6.78 17.97 5.63
N THR A 291 8.07 17.64 5.78
CA THR A 291 9.03 17.61 4.67
C THR A 291 8.62 16.60 3.60
N SER A 292 8.12 15.45 4.00
CA SER A 292 7.63 14.41 3.07
C SER A 292 6.37 14.87 2.32
N LEU A 293 5.49 15.62 2.98
CA LEU A 293 4.29 16.17 2.35
C LEU A 293 4.62 17.24 1.33
N HIS A 294 5.57 18.13 1.62
CA HIS A 294 6.06 19.11 0.65
C HIS A 294 6.68 18.44 -0.57
N LYS A 295 7.49 17.39 -0.37
CA LYS A 295 8.03 16.63 -1.50
C LYS A 295 6.93 16.00 -2.34
N ARG A 296 5.92 15.40 -1.72
CA ARG A 296 4.78 14.81 -2.45
C ARG A 296 3.98 15.85 -3.22
N GLU A 297 3.80 17.05 -2.67
CA GLU A 297 3.17 18.18 -3.36
C GLU A 297 3.92 18.52 -4.65
N GLU A 298 5.25 18.66 -4.58
CA GLU A 298 6.08 18.94 -5.75
C GLU A 298 6.05 17.79 -6.77
N ASP A 299 6.13 16.54 -6.32
CA ASP A 299 6.03 15.35 -7.18
C ASP A 299 4.65 15.27 -7.88
N ASP A 300 3.56 15.60 -7.18
CA ASP A 300 2.21 15.64 -7.76
C ASP A 300 2.09 16.75 -8.80
N LYS A 301 2.63 17.97 -8.56
CA LYS A 301 2.68 19.07 -9.53
C LYS A 301 3.49 18.69 -10.77
N GLN A 302 4.66 18.09 -10.58
CA GLN A 302 5.50 17.62 -11.71
C GLN A 302 4.78 16.54 -12.52
N ARG A 303 4.02 15.67 -11.88
CA ARG A 303 3.21 14.66 -12.57
C ARG A 303 2.12 15.31 -13.43
N VAL A 304 1.41 16.31 -12.90
CA VAL A 304 0.41 17.08 -13.66
C VAL A 304 1.08 17.71 -14.87
N HIS A 305 2.18 18.43 -14.68
CA HIS A 305 2.95 19.02 -15.79
C HIS A 305 3.39 18.00 -16.84
N GLY A 306 3.87 16.84 -16.41
CA GLY A 306 4.28 15.74 -17.29
C GLY A 306 3.13 15.22 -18.15
N ILE A 307 1.97 14.99 -17.53
CA ILE A 307 0.75 14.51 -18.23
C ILE A 307 0.30 15.54 -19.27
N PHE A 308 0.17 16.81 -18.90
CA PHE A 308 -0.28 17.86 -19.81
C PHE A 308 0.74 18.13 -20.92
N SER A 309 2.03 18.09 -20.63
CA SER A 309 3.09 18.23 -21.64
C SER A 309 3.05 17.12 -22.68
N GLN A 310 2.88 15.86 -22.24
CA GLN A 310 2.76 14.72 -23.16
C GLN A 310 1.46 14.79 -23.97
N PHE A 311 0.35 15.17 -23.35
CA PHE A 311 -0.91 15.33 -24.04
C PHE A 311 -0.86 16.45 -25.08
N ARG A 312 -0.25 17.59 -24.75
CA ARG A 312 0.01 18.69 -25.67
C ARG A 312 0.86 18.25 -26.87
N ALA A 313 1.96 17.54 -26.63
CA ALA A 313 2.83 17.03 -27.68
C ALA A 313 2.09 16.05 -28.61
N ASN A 314 1.28 15.16 -28.07
CA ASN A 314 0.48 14.22 -28.84
C ASN A 314 -0.56 14.92 -29.70
N LEU A 315 -1.28 15.90 -29.15
CA LEU A 315 -2.26 16.69 -29.90
C LEU A 315 -1.59 17.53 -31.01
N GLN A 316 -0.45 18.16 -30.73
CA GLN A 316 0.32 18.94 -31.74
C GLN A 316 0.77 18.04 -32.89
N THR A 317 1.30 16.84 -32.55
CA THR A 317 1.74 15.88 -33.59
C THR A 317 0.57 15.41 -34.45
N SER A 318 -0.57 15.12 -33.83
CA SER A 318 -1.79 14.70 -34.55
C SER A 318 -2.34 15.82 -35.41
N LEU A 319 -2.39 17.05 -34.89
CA LEU A 319 -2.84 18.24 -35.63
C LEU A 319 -1.92 18.55 -36.82
N GLN A 320 -0.63 18.43 -36.61
CA GLN A 320 0.36 18.65 -37.70
C GLN A 320 0.15 17.63 -38.83
N ARG A 321 0.00 16.35 -38.48
CA ARG A 321 -0.25 15.29 -39.44
C ARG A 321 -1.53 15.52 -40.24
N LEU A 322 -2.64 15.88 -39.56
CA LEU A 322 -3.88 16.18 -40.26
C LEU A 322 -3.77 17.38 -41.22
N LYS A 323 -3.05 18.43 -40.83
CA LYS A 323 -2.79 19.60 -41.68
C LYS A 323 -1.90 19.25 -42.88
N GLU A 324 -0.89 18.42 -42.72
CA GLU A 324 -0.05 17.94 -43.78
C GLU A 324 -0.80 17.06 -44.78
N GLU A 325 -1.69 16.19 -44.28
CA GLU A 325 -2.57 15.37 -45.12
C GLU A 325 -3.56 16.23 -45.90
N GLU A 326 -4.16 17.26 -45.28
CA GLU A 326 -5.04 18.21 -45.93
C GLU A 326 -4.29 18.98 -47.07
N ALA A 327 -3.09 19.50 -46.78
CA ALA A 327 -2.28 20.21 -47.76
C ALA A 327 -1.90 19.34 -48.97
N ARG A 328 -1.49 18.08 -48.75
CA ARG A 328 -1.17 17.14 -49.85
C ARG A 328 -2.38 16.80 -50.72
N GLU A 329 -3.57 16.74 -50.15
CA GLU A 329 -4.78 16.42 -50.88
C GLU A 329 -5.31 17.62 -51.67
N GLN A 330 -5.08 18.84 -51.21
CA GLN A 330 -5.40 20.06 -51.98
C GLN A 330 -4.50 20.18 -53.24
N GLU A 331 -3.25 19.66 -53.21
CA GLU A 331 -2.36 19.60 -54.36
C GLU A 331 -2.73 18.47 -55.34
N GLN A 332 -3.29 17.39 -54.87
CA GLN A 332 -3.73 16.27 -55.68
C GLN A 332 -5.25 16.36 -55.83
N LEU A 333 -5.76 16.91 -56.93
CA LEU A 333 -7.19 16.95 -57.28
C LEU A 333 -7.89 15.58 -57.16
N THR A 334 -8.01 15.07 -55.96
CA THR A 334 -8.57 13.74 -55.69
C THR A 334 -10.06 13.85 -55.30
N LEU A 335 -10.86 12.96 -55.87
CA LEU A 335 -12.29 12.77 -55.70
C LEU A 335 -12.65 12.31 -54.25
N TRP A 336 -12.45 13.14 -53.25
CA TRP A 336 -13.01 12.88 -51.94
C TRP A 336 -14.44 13.43 -51.87
N THR A 337 -15.29 12.71 -51.11
CA THR A 337 -16.63 13.22 -50.85
C THR A 337 -16.54 14.46 -49.99
N ASP A 338 -17.36 15.45 -50.26
CA ASP A 338 -17.51 16.70 -49.44
C ASP A 338 -17.62 16.44 -47.94
N GLU A 339 -18.11 15.27 -47.58
CA GLU A 339 -18.34 14.85 -46.20
C GLU A 339 -17.04 14.50 -45.46
N ALA A 340 -16.09 13.81 -46.11
CA ALA A 340 -14.80 13.46 -45.52
C ALA A 340 -13.93 14.73 -45.30
N GLN A 341 -14.00 15.69 -46.21
CA GLN A 341 -13.32 16.96 -46.07
C GLN A 341 -13.88 17.81 -44.93
N ARG A 342 -15.21 17.88 -44.80
CA ARG A 342 -15.89 18.58 -43.68
C ARG A 342 -15.54 17.95 -42.34
N GLN A 343 -15.51 16.61 -42.23
CA GLN A 343 -15.15 15.90 -41.00
C GLN A 343 -13.71 16.24 -40.60
N ARG A 344 -12.77 16.26 -41.51
CA ARG A 344 -11.35 16.58 -41.23
C ARG A 344 -11.16 18.03 -40.76
N LEU A 345 -11.81 18.99 -41.41
CA LEU A 345 -11.80 20.38 -40.96
C LEU A 345 -12.36 20.56 -39.56
N HIS A 346 -13.43 19.79 -39.27
CA HIS A 346 -14.02 19.73 -37.92
C HIS A 346 -13.05 19.16 -36.88
N ASP A 347 -12.35 18.08 -37.21
CA ASP A 347 -11.35 17.45 -36.34
C ASP A 347 -10.15 18.38 -36.09
N ILE A 348 -9.66 19.09 -37.09
CA ILE A 348 -8.62 20.13 -36.96
C ILE A 348 -9.08 21.26 -36.02
N ALA A 349 -10.33 21.73 -36.20
CA ALA A 349 -10.89 22.78 -35.38
C ALA A 349 -11.02 22.33 -33.89
N ASN A 350 -11.56 21.13 -33.65
CA ASN A 350 -11.70 20.55 -32.32
C ASN A 350 -10.35 20.34 -31.62
N MET A 351 -9.33 19.85 -32.34
CA MET A 351 -7.99 19.65 -31.76
C MET A 351 -7.33 21.00 -31.46
N THR A 352 -7.57 22.03 -32.28
CA THR A 352 -7.04 23.38 -32.06
C THR A 352 -7.68 24.00 -30.82
N GLU A 353 -9.00 23.90 -30.68
CA GLU A 353 -9.75 24.36 -29.50
C GLU A 353 -9.26 23.62 -28.25
N ARG A 354 -9.10 22.29 -28.33
CA ARG A 354 -8.60 21.46 -27.23
C ARG A 354 -7.20 21.87 -26.79
N LEU A 355 -6.29 22.17 -27.74
CA LEU A 355 -4.96 22.68 -27.43
C LEU A 355 -5.01 24.03 -26.69
N GLY A 356 -5.93 24.92 -27.09
CA GLY A 356 -6.10 26.22 -26.45
C GLY A 356 -6.65 26.11 -25.01
N ALA A 357 -7.41 25.07 -24.71
CA ALA A 357 -7.98 24.85 -23.36
C ALA A 357 -6.97 24.23 -22.37
N LEU A 358 -5.92 23.56 -22.85
CA LEU A 358 -5.00 22.78 -22.00
C LEU A 358 -4.30 23.60 -20.92
N ASP A 359 -3.89 24.83 -21.21
CA ASP A 359 -3.18 25.67 -20.25
C ASP A 359 -4.07 26.05 -19.04
N GLU A 360 -5.33 26.32 -19.32
CA GLU A 360 -6.31 26.62 -18.25
C GLU A 360 -6.67 25.37 -17.44
N GLU A 361 -6.77 24.21 -18.09
CA GLU A 361 -7.02 22.94 -17.41
C GLU A 361 -5.83 22.55 -16.53
N GLU A 362 -4.60 22.66 -17.05
CA GLU A 362 -3.38 22.40 -16.29
C GLU A 362 -3.28 23.30 -15.05
N ARG A 363 -3.59 24.58 -15.20
CA ARG A 363 -3.61 25.53 -14.09
C ARG A 363 -4.62 25.13 -13.01
N LYS A 364 -5.83 24.72 -13.41
CA LYS A 364 -6.87 24.25 -12.48
C LYS A 364 -6.44 22.98 -11.73
N GLU A 365 -5.83 22.03 -12.42
CA GLU A 365 -5.33 20.80 -11.78
C GLU A 365 -4.21 21.10 -10.77
N ILE A 366 -3.29 22.03 -11.10
CA ILE A 366 -2.25 22.46 -10.15
C ILE A 366 -2.88 23.15 -8.93
N GLU A 367 -3.91 24.00 -9.13
CA GLU A 367 -4.62 24.63 -8.03
C GLU A 367 -5.32 23.60 -7.12
N LEU A 368 -5.85 22.51 -7.67
CA LEU A 368 -6.42 21.40 -6.89
C LEU A 368 -5.34 20.65 -6.08
N VAL A 369 -4.12 20.49 -6.64
CA VAL A 369 -2.99 19.96 -5.88
C VAL A 369 -2.63 20.90 -4.74
N ASP A 370 -2.49 22.21 -4.98
CA ASP A 370 -2.22 23.21 -3.94
C ASP A 370 -3.27 23.15 -2.80
N LEU A 371 -4.55 23.07 -3.15
CA LEU A 371 -5.63 22.95 -2.16
C LEU A 371 -5.55 21.66 -1.34
N ARG A 372 -5.01 20.59 -1.91
CA ARG A 372 -4.82 19.33 -1.19
C ARG A 372 -3.80 19.46 -0.07
N TYR A 373 -2.70 20.18 -0.29
CA TYR A 373 -1.59 20.30 0.66
C TYR A 373 -1.59 21.61 1.47
N ARG A 374 -2.53 22.52 1.21
CA ARG A 374 -2.66 23.80 1.94
C ARG A 374 -3.49 23.61 3.21
N ASP A 375 -3.17 24.38 4.26
CA ASP A 375 -3.92 24.47 5.53
C ASP A 375 -4.20 23.09 6.15
N ILE A 376 -3.16 22.25 6.25
CA ILE A 376 -3.26 20.88 6.77
C ILE A 376 -3.70 20.92 8.23
N ARG A 377 -4.81 20.24 8.53
CA ARG A 377 -5.39 20.13 9.87
C ARG A 377 -5.19 18.73 10.42
N PRO A 378 -4.63 18.59 11.64
CA PRO A 378 -4.54 17.32 12.31
C PRO A 378 -5.87 16.93 12.97
N TYR A 379 -6.25 15.67 12.82
CA TYR A 379 -7.30 15.01 13.56
C TYR A 379 -6.70 13.85 14.31
N VAL A 380 -6.76 13.91 15.64
CA VAL A 380 -6.18 12.91 16.53
C VAL A 380 -7.29 12.20 17.28
N SER A 381 -7.22 10.87 17.34
CA SER A 381 -8.17 10.06 18.10
C SER A 381 -7.49 8.86 18.73
N ILE A 382 -7.88 8.52 19.95
CA ILE A 382 -7.44 7.30 20.62
C ILE A 382 -8.26 6.12 20.07
N ALA A 383 -7.58 5.19 19.41
CA ALA A 383 -8.18 3.98 18.84
C ALA A 383 -8.36 2.89 19.90
N ALA A 384 -7.34 2.70 20.75
CA ALA A 384 -7.37 1.72 21.86
C ALA A 384 -6.55 2.24 23.05
N LEU A 385 -6.89 1.74 24.24
CA LEU A 385 -6.26 2.07 25.50
C LEU A 385 -6.06 0.80 26.33
N VAL A 386 -4.84 0.60 26.80
CA VAL A 386 -4.50 -0.52 27.68
C VAL A 386 -3.96 0.03 29.01
N PHE A 387 -4.59 -0.36 30.11
CA PHE A 387 -4.07 -0.17 31.44
C PHE A 387 -3.30 -1.42 31.86
N ALA A 388 -2.00 -1.30 31.99
CA ALA A 388 -1.14 -2.34 32.50
C ALA A 388 -0.83 -2.03 33.98
N VAL A 389 -1.42 -2.84 34.86
CA VAL A 389 -1.30 -2.66 36.32
C VAL A 389 -0.21 -3.60 36.84
N ASN A 390 0.75 -3.09 37.59
CA ASN A 390 1.74 -3.93 38.21
C ASN A 390 1.14 -4.76 39.36
N GLU A 391 1.78 -5.87 39.73
CA GLU A 391 1.25 -6.77 40.77
C GLU A 391 1.16 -6.14 42.15
N HIS A 392 2.08 -5.22 42.47
CA HIS A 392 2.10 -4.53 43.75
C HIS A 392 0.88 -3.62 43.91
N ASP A 393 0.62 -2.76 42.93
CA ASP A 393 -0.53 -1.86 42.95
C ASP A 393 -1.84 -2.67 42.88
N ALA A 394 -1.90 -3.73 42.08
CA ALA A 394 -3.05 -4.63 42.04
C ALA A 394 -3.38 -5.24 43.40
N GLN A 395 -2.37 -5.71 44.17
CA GLN A 395 -2.55 -6.22 45.51
C GLN A 395 -2.98 -5.14 46.51
N GLN A 396 -2.42 -3.94 46.39
CA GLN A 396 -2.77 -2.81 47.25
C GLN A 396 -4.22 -2.36 47.04
N TRP A 397 -4.65 -2.23 45.78
CA TRP A 397 -6.00 -1.77 45.41
C TRP A 397 -7.08 -2.77 45.72
N ARG A 398 -6.78 -4.09 45.79
CA ARG A 398 -7.70 -5.13 46.26
C ARG A 398 -7.97 -5.05 47.76
N LYS A 399 -7.08 -4.44 48.52
CA LYS A 399 -7.21 -4.32 49.99
C LYS A 399 -7.96 -3.07 50.45
N GLN A 400 -8.14 -2.13 49.54
CA GLN A 400 -8.92 -0.91 49.74
C GLN A 400 -10.37 -1.07 49.30
#